data_23f0caaa50dd14fce870936e5c91f83c
#
_entry.id   23f0caaa50dd14fce870936e5c91f83c
#
_cell.length_a   1.000
_cell.length_b   1.000
_cell.length_c   1.000
_cell.angle_alpha   90.00
_cell.angle_beta   90.00
_cell.angle_gamma   90.00
#
_symmetry.space_group_name_H-M   'P 1'
#
loop_
_entity.id
_entity.type
_entity.pdbx_description
1 polymer ?
#
loop_
_entity_poly.entity_id
_entity_poly.type
_entity_poly.pdbx_seq_one_letter_code
_entity_poly.pdbx_strand_id
1 'polypeptide(L)'
;MMNKKIGKRKLQAAKTKNNILETAKRLFLEHGIDNVSVDSIVEEAGVSKGAFYVHFESKDALASLIIKDYVNEIDMDYKEYLEGLGSEISTYEVIILMAGKIAEVLETKIGYENMKVLYKAHLSKATDTTSTVSYDRELYKMFEYILNRGLSNKEIKLNMPVDTTSHHLILAMRGITFEWCIRYPDFDLKKQFLEHFEILLNGIINENYKALHSRPFY
;
A
#
# COMPACT_ATOMS: atom_id res chain seq x y z
N MET A 1 8.19 20.14 41.16
CA MET A 1 7.53 18.82 41.24
C MET A 1 6.38 18.63 40.24
N MET A 2 5.68 19.69 39.80
CA MET A 2 4.51 19.63 38.85
C MET A 2 4.89 19.12 37.43
N ASN A 3 6.04 19.51 36.87
CA ASN A 3 6.46 19.12 35.50
C ASN A 3 6.76 17.60 35.36
N LYS A 4 7.30 16.92 36.38
CA LYS A 4 7.58 15.47 36.36
C LYS A 4 6.32 14.62 36.37
N LYS A 5 5.23 15.09 36.98
CA LYS A 5 3.95 14.39 37.07
C LYS A 5 3.15 14.47 35.77
N ILE A 6 3.26 15.60 35.03
CA ILE A 6 2.66 15.79 33.69
C ILE A 6 3.35 14.89 32.66
N GLY A 7 4.68 14.79 32.69
CA GLY A 7 5.44 13.90 31.80
C GLY A 7 5.10 12.41 32.00
N LYS A 8 4.94 11.97 33.26
CA LYS A 8 4.57 10.59 33.57
C LYS A 8 3.15 10.21 33.10
N ARG A 9 2.18 11.14 33.23
CA ARG A 9 0.81 10.94 32.73
C ARG A 9 0.76 10.87 31.20
N LYS A 10 1.48 11.75 30.48
CA LYS A 10 1.58 11.71 29.02
C LYS A 10 2.20 10.42 28.53
N LEU A 11 3.29 9.98 29.18
CA LEU A 11 3.94 8.71 28.82
C LEU A 11 3.02 7.51 29.05
N GLN A 12 2.27 7.49 30.16
CA GLN A 12 1.31 6.42 30.43
C GLN A 12 0.17 6.42 29.41
N ALA A 13 -0.37 7.60 29.06
CA ALA A 13 -1.41 7.71 28.03
C ALA A 13 -0.91 7.22 26.66
N ALA A 14 0.32 7.57 26.27
CA ALA A 14 0.92 7.07 25.02
C ALA A 14 1.10 5.55 25.04
N LYS A 15 1.55 4.97 26.17
CA LYS A 15 1.65 3.51 26.32
C LYS A 15 0.31 2.81 26.20
N THR A 16 -0.74 3.36 26.84
CA THR A 16 -2.10 2.81 26.76
C THR A 16 -2.63 2.88 25.35
N LYS A 17 -2.46 4.02 24.66
CA LYS A 17 -2.85 4.18 23.24
C LYS A 17 -2.18 3.13 22.35
N ASN A 18 -0.87 2.96 22.50
CA ASN A 18 -0.09 2.01 21.69
C ASN A 18 -0.49 0.57 21.99
N ASN A 19 -0.75 0.22 23.26
CA ASN A 19 -1.21 -1.12 23.63
C ASN A 19 -2.56 -1.47 22.99
N ILE A 20 -3.52 -0.55 23.02
CA ILE A 20 -4.81 -0.71 22.33
C ILE A 20 -4.62 -0.88 20.83
N LEU A 21 -3.76 -0.05 20.21
CA LEU A 21 -3.48 -0.09 18.79
C LEU A 21 -2.90 -1.44 18.35
N GLU A 22 -1.86 -1.92 19.03
CA GLU A 22 -1.20 -3.20 18.68
C GLU A 22 -2.11 -4.41 18.95
N THR A 23 -2.89 -4.38 20.03
CA THR A 23 -3.90 -5.41 20.30
C THR A 23 -4.95 -5.44 19.20
N ALA A 24 -5.48 -4.29 18.79
CA ALA A 24 -6.48 -4.21 17.72
C ALA A 24 -5.92 -4.67 16.37
N LYS A 25 -4.68 -4.28 16.03
CA LYS A 25 -3.99 -4.76 14.80
C LYS A 25 -4.01 -6.28 14.75
N ARG A 26 -3.57 -6.95 15.81
CA ARG A 26 -3.52 -8.40 15.89
C ARG A 26 -4.91 -9.02 15.76
N LEU A 27 -5.89 -8.54 16.53
CA LEU A 27 -7.25 -9.07 16.50
C LEU A 27 -7.92 -8.88 15.12
N PHE A 28 -7.70 -7.73 14.47
CA PHE A 28 -8.24 -7.48 13.12
C PHE A 28 -7.62 -8.40 12.07
N LEU A 29 -6.34 -8.73 12.19
CA LEU A 29 -5.66 -9.69 11.32
C LEU A 29 -6.17 -11.13 11.54
N GLU A 30 -6.37 -11.54 12.79
CA GLU A 30 -6.77 -12.89 13.12
C GLU A 30 -8.26 -13.18 12.84
N HIS A 31 -9.12 -12.18 13.06
CA HIS A 31 -10.58 -12.38 13.07
C HIS A 31 -11.32 -11.54 12.03
N GLY A 32 -10.67 -10.57 11.41
CA GLY A 32 -11.29 -9.55 10.55
C GLY A 32 -11.95 -8.43 11.36
N ILE A 33 -12.00 -7.22 10.76
CA ILE A 33 -12.50 -6.00 11.44
C ILE A 33 -13.95 -6.17 11.93
N ASP A 34 -14.82 -6.81 11.12
CA ASP A 34 -16.24 -6.96 11.43
C ASP A 34 -16.49 -7.84 12.66
N ASN A 35 -15.65 -8.85 12.88
CA ASN A 35 -15.83 -9.85 13.95
C ASN A 35 -15.18 -9.44 15.28
N VAL A 36 -14.48 -8.30 15.33
CA VAL A 36 -13.83 -7.77 16.53
C VAL A 36 -14.69 -6.67 17.14
N SER A 37 -14.91 -6.74 18.46
CA SER A 37 -15.64 -5.71 19.22
C SER A 37 -14.68 -4.82 20.02
N VAL A 38 -15.15 -3.64 20.45
CA VAL A 38 -14.40 -2.81 21.42
C VAL A 38 -14.19 -3.58 22.72
N ASP A 39 -15.17 -4.37 23.13
CA ASP A 39 -15.07 -5.16 24.39
C ASP A 39 -13.95 -6.21 24.29
N SER A 40 -13.84 -6.93 23.18
CA SER A 40 -12.72 -7.86 22.98
C SER A 40 -11.35 -7.17 22.92
N ILE A 41 -11.26 -5.99 22.29
CA ILE A 41 -10.01 -5.21 22.25
C ILE A 41 -9.58 -4.79 23.67
N VAL A 42 -10.48 -4.23 24.48
CA VAL A 42 -10.12 -3.72 25.81
C VAL A 42 -9.83 -4.86 26.80
N GLU A 43 -10.54 -5.96 26.71
CA GLU A 43 -10.28 -7.18 27.49
C GLU A 43 -8.86 -7.72 27.22
N GLU A 44 -8.53 -7.91 25.96
CA GLU A 44 -7.23 -8.42 25.54
C GLU A 44 -6.09 -7.42 25.83
N ALA A 45 -6.34 -6.12 25.68
CA ALA A 45 -5.37 -5.08 26.02
C ALA A 45 -5.22 -4.84 27.53
N GLY A 46 -6.08 -5.42 28.37
CA GLY A 46 -6.07 -5.23 29.82
C GLY A 46 -6.39 -3.79 30.25
N VAL A 47 -7.27 -3.11 29.51
CA VAL A 47 -7.64 -1.71 29.79
C VAL A 47 -9.17 -1.58 29.95
N SER A 48 -9.63 -0.45 30.52
CA SER A 48 -11.06 -0.20 30.62
C SER A 48 -11.63 0.33 29.28
N LYS A 49 -12.92 0.11 29.04
CA LYS A 49 -13.65 0.69 27.88
C LYS A 49 -13.58 2.21 27.87
N GLY A 50 -13.58 2.86 29.03
CA GLY A 50 -13.36 4.31 29.16
C GLY A 50 -11.98 4.74 28.67
N ALA A 51 -10.92 3.95 28.94
CA ALA A 51 -9.59 4.23 28.45
C ALA A 51 -9.50 4.12 26.91
N PHE A 52 -10.25 3.20 26.30
CA PHE A 52 -10.36 3.13 24.84
C PHE A 52 -10.92 4.43 24.26
N TYR A 53 -12.07 4.89 24.75
CA TYR A 53 -12.74 6.09 24.22
C TYR A 53 -12.02 7.40 24.54
N VAL A 54 -11.04 7.42 25.45
CA VAL A 54 -10.13 8.56 25.63
C VAL A 54 -9.18 8.70 24.42
N HIS A 55 -8.86 7.60 23.72
CA HIS A 55 -7.89 7.57 22.64
C HIS A 55 -8.48 7.42 21.24
N PHE A 56 -9.63 6.76 21.12
CA PHE A 56 -10.26 6.42 19.84
C PHE A 56 -11.76 6.64 19.92
N GLU A 57 -12.34 7.34 18.95
CA GLU A 57 -13.76 7.66 18.91
C GLU A 57 -14.65 6.41 18.71
N SER A 58 -14.15 5.47 17.92
CA SER A 58 -14.85 4.22 17.61
C SER A 58 -13.87 3.12 17.17
N LYS A 59 -14.35 1.88 17.05
CA LYS A 59 -13.62 0.76 16.44
C LYS A 59 -13.25 1.09 14.99
N ASP A 60 -14.17 1.70 14.23
CA ASP A 60 -13.95 2.01 12.82
C ASP A 60 -12.91 3.12 12.65
N ALA A 61 -12.87 4.13 13.52
CA ALA A 61 -11.82 5.14 13.54
C ALA A 61 -10.45 4.54 13.85
N LEU A 62 -10.39 3.57 14.78
CA LEU A 62 -9.17 2.81 15.06
C LEU A 62 -8.74 1.96 13.87
N ALA A 63 -9.67 1.25 13.21
CA ALA A 63 -9.39 0.44 12.03
C ALA A 63 -8.88 1.31 10.86
N SER A 64 -9.50 2.46 10.61
CA SER A 64 -9.07 3.42 9.58
C SER A 64 -7.65 3.94 9.84
N LEU A 65 -7.31 4.22 11.11
CA LEU A 65 -5.96 4.63 11.48
C LEU A 65 -4.94 3.52 11.22
N ILE A 66 -5.26 2.28 11.61
CA ILE A 66 -4.39 1.11 11.38
C ILE A 66 -4.15 0.90 9.89
N ILE A 67 -5.20 0.97 9.07
CA ILE A 67 -5.09 0.83 7.61
C ILE A 67 -4.21 1.93 7.03
N LYS A 68 -4.40 3.18 7.45
CA LYS A 68 -3.61 4.32 6.99
C LYS A 68 -2.12 4.17 7.34
N ASP A 69 -1.81 3.80 8.58
CA ASP A 69 -0.44 3.60 9.05
C ASP A 69 0.24 2.48 8.24
N TYR A 70 -0.47 1.39 7.99
CA TYR A 70 0.04 0.26 7.20
C TYR A 70 0.31 0.64 5.74
N VAL A 71 -0.60 1.40 5.11
CA VAL A 71 -0.41 1.93 3.76
C VAL A 71 0.84 2.81 3.69
N ASN A 72 1.02 3.71 4.66
CA ASN A 72 2.19 4.59 4.71
C ASN A 72 3.49 3.79 4.87
N GLU A 73 3.50 2.76 5.72
CA GLU A 73 4.65 1.87 5.90
C GLU A 73 5.03 1.17 4.59
N ILE A 74 4.04 0.63 3.88
CA ILE A 74 4.25 -0.04 2.59
C ILE A 74 4.74 0.95 1.52
N ASP A 75 4.17 2.13 1.45
CA ASP A 75 4.61 3.16 0.49
C ASP A 75 6.05 3.60 0.78
N MET A 76 6.49 3.61 2.04
CA MET A 76 7.89 3.88 2.39
C MET A 76 8.82 2.74 1.95
N ASP A 77 8.43 1.48 2.11
CA ASP A 77 9.20 0.33 1.59
C ASP A 77 9.40 0.41 0.07
N TYR A 78 8.34 0.79 -0.66
CA TYR A 78 8.44 0.99 -2.12
C TYR A 78 9.38 2.14 -2.48
N LYS A 79 9.33 3.23 -1.71
CA LYS A 79 10.18 4.39 -1.92
C LYS A 79 11.66 4.04 -1.67
N GLU A 80 11.95 3.37 -0.58
CA GLU A 80 13.32 2.90 -0.25
C GLU A 80 13.83 1.96 -1.35
N TYR A 81 13.00 1.04 -1.83
CA TYR A 81 13.35 0.17 -2.95
C TYR A 81 13.65 0.97 -4.22
N LEU A 82 12.82 1.94 -4.60
CA LEU A 82 13.03 2.80 -5.76
C LEU A 82 14.31 3.62 -5.64
N GLU A 83 14.57 4.21 -4.47
CA GLU A 83 15.79 4.99 -4.21
C GLU A 83 17.06 4.11 -4.25
N GLY A 84 16.95 2.83 -3.95
CA GLY A 84 18.04 1.85 -4.06
C GLY A 84 18.36 1.43 -5.48
N LEU A 85 17.49 1.72 -6.46
CA LEU A 85 17.76 1.43 -7.88
C LEU A 85 18.77 2.42 -8.44
N GLY A 86 19.71 1.93 -9.24
CA GLY A 86 20.74 2.77 -9.87
C GLY A 86 20.16 3.79 -10.85
N SER A 87 20.82 4.93 -10.99
CA SER A 87 20.40 6.01 -11.91
C SER A 87 20.47 5.60 -13.39
N GLU A 88 21.31 4.63 -13.73
CA GLU A 88 21.57 4.16 -15.10
C GLU A 88 20.51 3.18 -15.61
N ILE A 89 19.55 2.75 -14.75
CA ILE A 89 18.50 1.83 -15.16
C ILE A 89 17.43 2.60 -15.96
N SER A 90 17.00 2.02 -17.08
CA SER A 90 15.98 2.62 -17.94
C SER A 90 14.63 2.76 -17.23
N THR A 91 13.82 3.71 -17.68
CA THR A 91 12.45 3.90 -17.15
C THR A 91 11.61 2.63 -17.29
N TYR A 92 11.77 1.88 -18.39
CA TYR A 92 11.12 0.59 -18.58
C TYR A 92 11.49 -0.39 -17.46
N GLU A 93 12.79 -0.60 -17.26
CA GLU A 93 13.29 -1.53 -16.24
C GLU A 93 12.83 -1.12 -14.84
N VAL A 94 12.86 0.18 -14.51
CA VAL A 94 12.38 0.68 -13.22
C VAL A 94 10.90 0.36 -13.01
N ILE A 95 10.04 0.57 -14.02
CA ILE A 95 8.61 0.28 -13.89
C ILE A 95 8.38 -1.23 -13.71
N ILE A 96 9.09 -2.10 -14.47
CA ILE A 96 8.99 -3.55 -14.34
C ILE A 96 9.47 -4.02 -12.96
N LEU A 97 10.60 -3.48 -12.47
CA LEU A 97 11.12 -3.79 -11.14
C LEU A 97 10.15 -3.36 -10.03
N MET A 98 9.56 -2.17 -10.16
CA MET A 98 8.54 -1.69 -9.22
C MET A 98 7.28 -2.55 -9.25
N ALA A 99 6.80 -2.95 -10.43
CA ALA A 99 5.66 -3.87 -10.56
C ALA A 99 5.93 -5.21 -9.86
N GLY A 100 7.12 -5.78 -10.09
CA GLY A 100 7.57 -7.01 -9.43
C GLY A 100 7.68 -6.86 -7.91
N LYS A 101 8.22 -5.73 -7.42
CA LYS A 101 8.31 -5.44 -5.98
C LYS A 101 6.95 -5.27 -5.33
N ILE A 102 6.02 -4.61 -6.00
CA ILE A 102 4.64 -4.43 -5.51
C ILE A 102 3.94 -5.80 -5.42
N ALA A 103 4.06 -6.66 -6.45
CA ALA A 103 3.50 -8.00 -6.42
C ALA A 103 4.07 -8.83 -5.26
N GLU A 104 5.40 -8.81 -5.07
CA GLU A 104 6.07 -9.49 -3.96
C GLU A 104 5.52 -9.04 -2.59
N VAL A 105 5.40 -7.73 -2.38
CA VAL A 105 4.86 -7.19 -1.11
C VAL A 105 3.40 -7.59 -0.91
N LEU A 106 2.60 -7.57 -1.97
CA LEU A 106 1.20 -8.03 -1.91
C LEU A 106 1.09 -9.51 -1.53
N GLU A 107 1.96 -10.38 -2.08
CA GLU A 107 1.95 -11.81 -1.78
C GLU A 107 2.52 -12.14 -0.39
N THR A 108 3.65 -11.51 -0.03
CA THR A 108 4.46 -11.95 1.12
C THR A 108 4.23 -11.14 2.38
N LYS A 109 4.11 -9.81 2.26
CA LYS A 109 3.95 -8.91 3.42
C LYS A 109 2.49 -8.67 3.75
N ILE A 110 1.64 -8.42 2.76
CA ILE A 110 0.20 -8.21 2.96
C ILE A 110 -0.52 -9.55 3.06
N GLY A 111 -0.36 -10.39 2.06
CA GLY A 111 -0.99 -11.71 1.97
C GLY A 111 -2.46 -11.66 1.54
N TYR A 112 -2.94 -12.79 1.03
CA TYR A 112 -4.29 -12.96 0.50
C TYR A 112 -5.38 -12.61 1.53
N GLU A 113 -5.28 -13.12 2.76
CA GLU A 113 -6.33 -12.92 3.77
C GLU A 113 -6.52 -11.44 4.12
N ASN A 114 -5.43 -10.67 4.23
CA ASN A 114 -5.50 -9.24 4.49
C ASN A 114 -6.07 -8.46 3.29
N MET A 115 -5.69 -8.85 2.06
CA MET A 115 -6.28 -8.24 0.86
C MET A 115 -7.77 -8.50 0.77
N LYS A 116 -8.24 -9.71 1.09
CA LYS A 116 -9.66 -10.06 1.16
C LYS A 116 -10.41 -9.21 2.18
N VAL A 117 -9.84 -9.02 3.39
CA VAL A 117 -10.40 -8.14 4.42
C VAL A 117 -10.49 -6.70 3.93
N LEU A 118 -9.43 -6.19 3.28
CA LEU A 118 -9.38 -4.84 2.75
C LEU A 118 -10.45 -4.63 1.66
N TYR A 119 -10.57 -5.54 0.69
CA TYR A 119 -11.60 -5.45 -0.35
C TYR A 119 -13.00 -5.52 0.23
N LYS A 120 -13.25 -6.38 1.22
CA LYS A 120 -14.53 -6.44 1.93
C LYS A 120 -14.85 -5.09 2.60
N ALA A 121 -13.88 -4.49 3.29
CA ALA A 121 -14.04 -3.18 3.93
C ALA A 121 -14.33 -2.07 2.90
N HIS A 122 -13.64 -2.08 1.74
CA HIS A 122 -13.90 -1.16 0.65
C HIS A 122 -15.35 -1.25 0.12
N LEU A 123 -15.82 -2.47 -0.13
CA LEU A 123 -17.12 -2.70 -0.73
C LEU A 123 -18.26 -2.47 0.24
N SER A 124 -18.09 -2.81 1.52
CA SER A 124 -19.11 -2.61 2.57
C SER A 124 -19.25 -1.14 2.97
N LYS A 125 -18.21 -0.32 2.76
CA LYS A 125 -18.13 1.07 3.23
C LYS A 125 -18.34 1.24 4.75
N ALA A 126 -18.20 0.16 5.51
CA ALA A 126 -18.35 0.17 6.96
C ALA A 126 -17.17 0.85 7.67
N THR A 127 -15.99 0.80 7.05
CA THR A 127 -14.76 1.39 7.56
C THR A 127 -14.20 2.35 6.51
N ASP A 128 -13.68 3.51 6.93
CA ASP A 128 -13.02 4.43 6.01
C ASP A 128 -11.68 3.87 5.53
N THR A 129 -11.64 3.50 4.27
CA THR A 129 -10.47 2.97 3.57
C THR A 129 -9.94 3.93 2.50
N THR A 130 -10.37 5.18 2.49
CA THR A 130 -9.99 6.19 1.47
C THR A 130 -8.48 6.37 1.35
N SER A 131 -7.73 6.22 2.46
CA SER A 131 -6.27 6.28 2.45
C SER A 131 -5.60 5.28 1.50
N THR A 132 -6.22 4.12 1.26
CA THR A 132 -5.67 3.08 0.37
C THR A 132 -5.86 3.39 -1.11
N VAL A 133 -6.84 4.24 -1.44
CA VAL A 133 -7.22 4.60 -2.82
C VAL A 133 -6.95 6.06 -3.16
N SER A 134 -6.50 6.88 -2.20
CA SER A 134 -6.20 8.29 -2.41
C SER A 134 -5.11 8.49 -3.46
N TYR A 135 -5.31 9.45 -4.35
CA TYR A 135 -4.30 9.88 -5.30
C TYR A 135 -3.14 10.65 -4.66
N ASP A 136 -3.26 11.06 -3.38
CA ASP A 136 -2.18 11.70 -2.62
C ASP A 136 -1.15 10.70 -2.05
N ARG A 137 -1.35 9.39 -2.23
CA ARG A 137 -0.39 8.37 -1.78
C ARG A 137 0.97 8.55 -2.43
N GLU A 138 2.02 8.26 -1.67
CA GLU A 138 3.40 8.26 -2.17
C GLU A 138 3.59 7.32 -3.39
N LEU A 139 2.85 6.23 -3.47
CA LEU A 139 2.86 5.31 -4.61
C LEU A 139 2.57 6.04 -5.94
N TYR A 140 1.57 6.94 -5.99
CA TYR A 140 1.28 7.72 -7.21
C TYR A 140 2.40 8.68 -7.55
N LYS A 141 2.94 9.39 -6.55
CA LYS A 141 4.06 10.32 -6.73
C LYS A 141 5.33 9.63 -7.22
N MET A 142 5.58 8.39 -6.78
CA MET A 142 6.69 7.58 -7.28
C MET A 142 6.53 7.27 -8.76
N PHE A 143 5.35 6.83 -9.21
CA PHE A 143 5.11 6.59 -10.64
C PHE A 143 5.17 7.86 -11.47
N GLU A 144 4.65 8.99 -10.97
CA GLU A 144 4.80 10.29 -11.64
C GLU A 144 6.29 10.70 -11.78
N TYR A 145 7.08 10.49 -10.73
CA TYR A 145 8.52 10.75 -10.77
C TYR A 145 9.22 9.87 -11.82
N ILE A 146 8.92 8.57 -11.86
CA ILE A 146 9.49 7.64 -12.84
C ILE A 146 9.12 8.04 -14.27
N LEU A 147 7.86 8.38 -14.53
CA LEU A 147 7.37 8.81 -15.83
C LEU A 147 7.99 10.14 -16.27
N ASN A 148 8.09 11.13 -15.37
CA ASN A 148 8.75 12.41 -15.66
C ASN A 148 10.24 12.24 -16.01
N ARG A 149 10.94 11.34 -15.32
CA ARG A 149 12.32 10.97 -15.64
C ARG A 149 12.42 10.40 -17.07
N GLY A 150 11.53 9.47 -17.41
CA GLY A 150 11.51 8.85 -18.72
C GLY A 150 11.20 9.81 -19.86
N LEU A 151 10.31 10.79 -19.63
CA LEU A 151 10.05 11.86 -20.58
C LEU A 151 11.28 12.76 -20.77
N SER A 152 11.94 13.16 -19.67
CA SER A 152 13.12 14.00 -19.70
C SER A 152 14.28 13.33 -20.44
N ASN A 153 14.45 12.02 -20.27
CA ASN A 153 15.46 11.22 -20.94
C ASN A 153 15.06 10.77 -22.37
N LYS A 154 13.83 11.11 -22.82
CA LYS A 154 13.27 10.68 -24.11
C LYS A 154 13.13 9.16 -24.26
N GLU A 155 13.03 8.44 -23.15
CA GLU A 155 12.86 6.98 -23.11
C GLU A 155 11.41 6.57 -23.40
N ILE A 156 10.45 7.43 -23.00
CA ILE A 156 9.03 7.22 -23.19
C ILE A 156 8.37 8.39 -23.90
N LYS A 157 7.20 8.12 -24.49
CA LYS A 157 6.31 9.12 -25.07
C LYS A 157 4.91 8.86 -24.54
N LEU A 158 4.30 9.88 -23.95
CA LEU A 158 2.95 9.80 -23.43
C LEU A 158 1.98 10.55 -24.33
N ASN A 159 0.78 9.98 -24.49
CA ASN A 159 -0.36 10.60 -25.19
C ASN A 159 -1.36 11.23 -24.21
N MET A 160 -1.09 11.14 -22.91
CA MET A 160 -1.89 11.71 -21.81
C MET A 160 -0.97 12.36 -20.78
N PRO A 161 -1.50 13.22 -19.89
CA PRO A 161 -0.75 13.78 -18.76
C PRO A 161 -0.11 12.69 -17.89
N VAL A 162 1.00 13.05 -17.24
CA VAL A 162 1.77 12.11 -16.39
C VAL A 162 0.93 11.56 -15.24
N ASP A 163 0.18 12.43 -14.54
CA ASP A 163 -0.73 12.08 -13.47
C ASP A 163 -1.79 11.07 -13.94
N THR A 164 -2.42 11.33 -15.07
CA THR A 164 -3.40 10.42 -15.68
C THR A 164 -2.76 9.07 -16.02
N THR A 165 -1.56 9.06 -16.59
CA THR A 165 -0.83 7.81 -16.90
C THR A 165 -0.49 7.04 -15.64
N SER A 166 0.01 7.70 -14.58
CA SER A 166 0.30 7.06 -13.30
C SER A 166 -0.94 6.43 -12.68
N HIS A 167 -2.09 7.12 -12.76
CA HIS A 167 -3.37 6.60 -12.29
C HIS A 167 -3.77 5.32 -13.03
N HIS A 168 -3.60 5.25 -14.35
CA HIS A 168 -3.90 4.05 -15.14
C HIS A 168 -2.98 2.89 -14.81
N LEU A 169 -1.69 3.11 -14.59
CA LEU A 169 -0.76 2.06 -14.16
C LEU A 169 -1.19 1.45 -12.82
N ILE A 170 -1.56 2.30 -11.85
CA ILE A 170 -2.00 1.83 -10.53
C ILE A 170 -3.39 1.17 -10.60
N LEU A 171 -4.29 1.67 -11.47
CA LEU A 171 -5.58 1.03 -11.71
C LEU A 171 -5.42 -0.38 -12.26
N ALA A 172 -4.46 -0.59 -13.19
CA ALA A 172 -4.12 -1.92 -13.69
C ALA A 172 -3.63 -2.85 -12.57
N MET A 173 -2.73 -2.37 -11.69
CA MET A 173 -2.27 -3.14 -10.52
C MET A 173 -3.44 -3.57 -9.63
N ARG A 174 -4.37 -2.66 -9.34
CA ARG A 174 -5.55 -2.96 -8.53
C ARG A 174 -6.44 -4.00 -9.18
N GLY A 175 -6.64 -3.93 -10.49
CA GLY A 175 -7.42 -4.91 -11.25
C GLY A 175 -6.81 -6.30 -11.16
N ILE A 176 -5.50 -6.42 -11.36
CA ILE A 176 -4.78 -7.69 -11.26
C ILE A 176 -4.82 -8.24 -9.83
N THR A 177 -4.63 -7.38 -8.82
CA THR A 177 -4.70 -7.78 -7.42
C THR A 177 -6.10 -8.26 -7.03
N PHE A 178 -7.15 -7.63 -7.56
CA PHE A 178 -8.53 -8.07 -7.35
C PHE A 178 -8.77 -9.44 -7.99
N GLU A 179 -8.32 -9.65 -9.22
CA GLU A 179 -8.42 -10.94 -9.92
C GLU A 179 -7.65 -12.04 -9.16
N TRP A 180 -6.48 -11.73 -8.61
CA TRP A 180 -5.77 -12.65 -7.72
C TRP A 180 -6.61 -13.05 -6.51
N CYS A 181 -7.31 -12.10 -5.87
CA CYS A 181 -8.20 -12.41 -4.75
C CYS A 181 -9.38 -13.30 -5.15
N ILE A 182 -9.88 -13.17 -6.38
CA ILE A 182 -10.98 -14.01 -6.90
C ILE A 182 -10.51 -15.43 -7.18
N ARG A 183 -9.29 -15.59 -7.76
CA ARG A 183 -8.78 -16.87 -8.26
C ARG A 183 -7.82 -17.59 -7.32
N TYR A 184 -7.58 -17.02 -6.16
CA TYR A 184 -6.67 -17.65 -5.19
C TYR A 184 -7.10 -19.10 -4.86
N PRO A 185 -6.18 -20.10 -4.79
CA PRO A 185 -4.72 -19.95 -4.93
C PRO A 185 -4.19 -20.10 -6.37
N ASP A 186 -5.02 -20.33 -7.36
CA ASP A 186 -4.65 -20.72 -8.74
C ASP A 186 -4.31 -19.52 -9.65
N PHE A 187 -3.59 -18.51 -9.10
CA PHE A 187 -3.24 -17.29 -9.82
C PHE A 187 -1.87 -16.77 -9.39
N ASP A 188 -0.92 -16.79 -10.30
CA ASP A 188 0.43 -16.27 -10.10
C ASP A 188 0.43 -14.73 -10.23
N LEU A 189 0.31 -14.04 -9.09
CA LEU A 189 0.19 -12.59 -9.05
C LEU A 189 1.40 -11.90 -9.69
N LYS A 190 2.62 -12.31 -9.31
CA LYS A 190 3.85 -11.69 -9.79
C LYS A 190 4.01 -11.84 -11.30
N LYS A 191 3.76 -13.01 -11.83
CA LYS A 191 3.79 -13.27 -13.28
C LYS A 191 2.80 -12.38 -14.01
N GLN A 192 1.56 -12.31 -13.54
CA GLN A 192 0.51 -11.50 -14.17
C GLN A 192 0.81 -9.99 -14.11
N PHE A 193 1.40 -9.51 -13.02
CA PHE A 193 1.89 -8.12 -12.95
C PHE A 193 2.92 -7.84 -14.03
N LEU A 194 3.95 -8.66 -14.14
CA LEU A 194 5.04 -8.45 -15.10
C LEU A 194 4.53 -8.51 -16.55
N GLU A 195 3.79 -9.56 -16.92
CA GLU A 195 3.21 -9.71 -18.26
C GLU A 195 2.30 -8.51 -18.63
N HIS A 196 1.44 -8.09 -17.71
CA HIS A 196 0.53 -6.97 -17.97
C HIS A 196 1.27 -5.64 -18.14
N PHE A 197 2.28 -5.39 -17.28
CA PHE A 197 3.10 -4.19 -17.41
C PHE A 197 3.91 -4.16 -18.68
N GLU A 198 4.44 -5.29 -19.15
CA GLU A 198 5.08 -5.39 -20.47
C GLU A 198 4.13 -4.95 -21.59
N ILE A 199 2.87 -5.41 -21.55
CA ILE A 199 1.85 -5.00 -22.53
C ILE A 199 1.60 -3.50 -22.49
N LEU A 200 1.38 -2.92 -21.28
CA LEU A 200 1.10 -1.50 -21.11
C LEU A 200 2.28 -0.64 -21.56
N LEU A 201 3.49 -1.02 -21.19
CA LEU A 201 4.70 -0.26 -21.51
C LEU A 201 5.02 -0.27 -23.02
N ASN A 202 4.65 -1.32 -23.75
CA ASN A 202 4.79 -1.35 -25.21
C ASN A 202 4.01 -0.20 -25.89
N GLY A 203 2.96 0.32 -25.26
CA GLY A 203 2.18 1.46 -25.78
C GLY A 203 2.77 2.83 -25.49
N ILE A 204 3.75 2.95 -24.58
CA ILE A 204 4.32 4.24 -24.15
C ILE A 204 5.83 4.37 -24.37
N ILE A 205 6.55 3.29 -24.65
CA ILE A 205 7.98 3.33 -24.89
C ILE A 205 8.26 3.93 -26.28
N ASN A 206 9.24 4.81 -26.33
CA ASN A 206 9.71 5.39 -27.58
C ASN A 206 10.38 4.27 -28.43
N GLU A 207 9.86 4.04 -29.66
CA GLU A 207 10.36 3.00 -30.54
C GLU A 207 11.85 3.16 -30.89
N ASN A 208 12.33 4.39 -31.01
CA ASN A 208 13.75 4.67 -31.24
C ASN A 208 14.62 4.27 -30.04
N TYR A 209 14.10 4.42 -28.83
CA TYR A 209 14.79 3.98 -27.62
C TYR A 209 14.79 2.45 -27.52
N LYS A 210 13.68 1.82 -27.83
CA LYS A 210 13.52 0.35 -27.85
C LYS A 210 14.51 -0.31 -28.79
N ALA A 211 14.71 0.25 -29.99
CA ALA A 211 15.66 -0.29 -30.99
C ALA A 211 17.12 -0.23 -30.53
N LEU A 212 17.48 0.72 -29.68
CA LEU A 212 18.86 0.90 -29.19
C LEU A 212 19.17 0.04 -27.94
N HIS A 213 18.16 -0.37 -27.17
CA HIS A 213 18.32 -0.96 -25.84
C HIS A 213 17.62 -2.32 -25.70
N SER A 214 17.09 -2.91 -26.79
CA SER A 214 16.48 -4.25 -26.75
C SER A 214 17.53 -5.32 -26.41
N ARG A 215 17.68 -5.65 -25.12
CA ARG A 215 18.27 -6.90 -24.67
C ARG A 215 17.16 -7.94 -24.58
N PRO A 216 17.30 -9.12 -25.19
CA PRO A 216 16.35 -10.21 -24.94
C PRO A 216 16.51 -10.64 -23.48
N PHE A 217 15.44 -10.52 -22.72
CA PHE A 217 15.33 -11.17 -21.41
C PHE A 217 15.00 -12.66 -21.66
N TYR A 218 15.97 -13.52 -21.45
CA TYR A 218 15.80 -14.94 -21.22
C TYR A 218 16.41 -15.30 -19.88
#